data_596c7dce30a73ed9aea636ef41bf8831
#
_entry.id   596c7dce30a73ed9aea636ef41bf8831
#
_cell.length_a   1.000
_cell.length_b   1.000
_cell.length_c   1.000
_cell.angle_alpha   90.00
_cell.angle_beta   90.00
_cell.angle_gamma   90.00
#
_symmetry.space_group_name_H-M   'P 1'
#
loop_
_entity.id
_entity.type
_entity.pdbx_description
1 polymer ?
#
loop_
_entity_poly.entity_id
_entity_poly.type
_entity_poly.pdbx_seq_one_letter_code
_entity_poly.pdbx_strand_id
1 'polypeptide(L)'
;MYVVASEQNLHFRQLIKVLELLGRTYAKNLYHLSYGMVNLPTGKMKSREGTVVDADDIMDELSTLAAGEVRKRHENLSEKEIKQRGEFIALGALKFYMLKTDTVRDMIFNPEESLSFEGETGPYVQYTHARSCSLLRKAKEENQKKSGKINFTLLNTKEELAVIKLLYEFPETLIKAAVQYKPHILCNHLIFLSQAFNEFYHAHQVISEDKDLMQTRLLLVDAVRQVLENGLRLLGIHAPEEM
;
A
#
# COMPACT_ATOMS: atom_id res chain seq x y z
N MET A 1 -17.99 -10.86 -12.10
CA MET A 1 -16.57 -11.25 -11.97
C MET A 1 -16.47 -12.43 -11.02
N TYR A 2 -15.65 -13.43 -11.35
CA TYR A 2 -15.32 -14.58 -10.50
C TYR A 2 -13.85 -14.46 -10.09
N VAL A 3 -13.57 -14.42 -8.79
CA VAL A 3 -12.20 -14.35 -8.24
C VAL A 3 -11.85 -15.74 -7.74
N VAL A 4 -11.12 -16.51 -8.56
CA VAL A 4 -10.84 -17.92 -8.31
C VAL A 4 -9.44 -18.27 -8.79
N ALA A 5 -8.79 -19.24 -8.14
CA ALA A 5 -7.42 -19.65 -8.45
C ALA A 5 -7.24 -20.13 -9.89
N SER A 6 -6.03 -20.00 -10.40
CA SER A 6 -5.62 -20.31 -11.78
C SER A 6 -5.86 -21.79 -12.17
N GLU A 7 -5.95 -22.69 -11.21
CA GLU A 7 -6.31 -24.10 -11.42
C GLU A 7 -7.68 -24.26 -12.09
N GLN A 8 -8.59 -23.27 -11.92
CA GLN A 8 -9.93 -23.26 -12.50
C GLN A 8 -10.00 -22.57 -13.88
N ASN A 9 -8.89 -22.16 -14.45
CA ASN A 9 -8.85 -21.45 -15.74
C ASN A 9 -9.58 -22.18 -16.87
N LEU A 10 -9.39 -23.50 -16.98
CA LEU A 10 -10.04 -24.31 -18.00
C LEU A 10 -11.55 -24.38 -17.76
N HIS A 11 -11.95 -24.61 -16.50
CA HIS A 11 -13.36 -24.70 -16.10
C HIS A 11 -14.13 -23.41 -16.47
N PHE A 12 -13.61 -22.23 -16.09
CA PHE A 12 -14.28 -20.97 -16.41
C PHE A 12 -14.32 -20.67 -17.91
N ARG A 13 -13.27 -21.02 -18.67
CA ARG A 13 -13.33 -20.91 -20.13
C ARG A 13 -14.41 -21.78 -20.75
N GLN A 14 -14.55 -23.02 -20.28
CA GLN A 14 -15.59 -23.94 -20.74
C GLN A 14 -16.96 -23.45 -20.33
N LEU A 15 -17.15 -23.01 -19.07
CA LEU A 15 -18.42 -22.47 -18.57
C LEU A 15 -18.90 -21.29 -19.42
N ILE A 16 -18.05 -20.30 -19.66
CA ILE A 16 -18.36 -19.13 -20.46
C ILE A 16 -18.76 -19.56 -21.88
N LYS A 17 -17.99 -20.49 -22.46
CA LYS A 17 -18.28 -21.00 -23.83
C LYS A 17 -19.61 -21.72 -23.92
N VAL A 18 -19.96 -22.54 -22.95
CA VAL A 18 -21.28 -23.23 -22.90
C VAL A 18 -22.40 -22.19 -22.80
N LEU A 19 -22.26 -21.16 -21.96
CA LEU A 19 -23.26 -20.11 -21.84
C LEU A 19 -23.44 -19.31 -23.14
N GLU A 20 -22.35 -19.04 -23.87
CA GLU A 20 -22.41 -18.43 -25.19
C GLU A 20 -23.19 -19.30 -26.19
N LEU A 21 -22.88 -20.60 -26.22
CA LEU A 21 -23.57 -21.56 -27.12
C LEU A 21 -25.05 -21.71 -26.77
N LEU A 22 -25.41 -21.54 -25.51
CA LEU A 22 -26.82 -21.48 -25.05
C LEU A 22 -27.51 -20.13 -25.33
N GLY A 23 -26.84 -19.22 -26.05
CA GLY A 23 -27.38 -17.91 -26.44
C GLY A 23 -27.51 -16.93 -25.26
N ARG A 24 -26.83 -17.12 -24.16
CA ARG A 24 -26.88 -16.23 -22.99
C ARG A 24 -26.09 -14.94 -23.27
N THR A 25 -26.83 -13.83 -23.49
CA THR A 25 -26.23 -12.54 -23.87
C THR A 25 -25.23 -11.98 -22.85
N TYR A 26 -25.39 -12.31 -21.56
CA TYR A 26 -24.51 -11.89 -20.49
C TYR A 26 -23.17 -12.66 -20.45
N ALA A 27 -23.05 -13.78 -21.17
CA ALA A 27 -21.85 -14.62 -21.13
C ALA A 27 -20.58 -13.83 -21.50
N LYS A 28 -20.67 -12.93 -22.47
CA LYS A 28 -19.55 -12.06 -22.91
C LYS A 28 -19.09 -11.05 -21.85
N ASN A 29 -19.90 -10.81 -20.83
CA ASN A 29 -19.58 -9.88 -19.73
C ASN A 29 -19.04 -10.62 -18.49
N LEU A 30 -18.94 -11.95 -18.55
CA LEU A 30 -18.36 -12.74 -17.48
C LEU A 30 -16.84 -12.63 -17.53
N TYR A 31 -16.26 -12.45 -16.36
CA TYR A 31 -14.81 -12.33 -16.22
C TYR A 31 -14.31 -13.21 -15.08
N HIS A 32 -13.30 -14.01 -15.37
CA HIS A 32 -12.56 -14.80 -14.37
C HIS A 32 -11.29 -14.04 -14.00
N LEU A 33 -11.28 -13.42 -12.82
CA LEU A 33 -10.07 -12.88 -12.23
C LEU A 33 -9.29 -14.04 -11.61
N SER A 34 -8.39 -14.57 -12.41
CA SER A 34 -7.53 -15.68 -12.02
C SER A 34 -6.39 -15.20 -11.13
N TYR A 35 -6.10 -15.92 -10.05
CA TYR A 35 -4.92 -15.65 -9.22
C TYR A 35 -4.06 -16.90 -9.05
N GLY A 36 -2.74 -16.67 -8.89
CA GLY A 36 -1.75 -17.71 -8.64
C GLY A 36 -1.84 -18.29 -7.24
N MET A 37 -1.15 -19.39 -7.01
CA MET A 37 -1.10 -20.04 -5.71
C MET A 37 -0.25 -19.24 -4.72
N VAL A 38 -0.72 -19.18 -3.49
CA VAL A 38 0.07 -18.67 -2.36
C VAL A 38 0.70 -19.86 -1.67
N ASN A 39 2.02 -19.90 -1.62
CA ASN A 39 2.78 -20.92 -0.93
C ASN A 39 3.45 -20.32 0.30
N LEU A 40 3.78 -21.15 1.28
CA LEU A 40 4.62 -20.79 2.40
C LEU A 40 6.08 -21.19 2.11
N PRO A 41 7.09 -20.61 2.80
CA PRO A 41 8.49 -21.03 2.69
C PRO A 41 8.68 -22.52 2.96
N THR A 42 7.82 -23.12 3.78
CA THR A 42 7.80 -24.54 4.13
C THR A 42 7.25 -25.45 3.01
N GLY A 43 6.73 -24.88 1.93
CA GLY A 43 6.22 -25.60 0.76
C GLY A 43 4.74 -25.36 0.47
N LYS A 44 4.18 -26.15 -0.46
CA LYS A 44 2.77 -26.05 -0.86
C LYS A 44 1.84 -26.48 0.27
N MET A 45 0.83 -25.66 0.54
CA MET A 45 -0.28 -26.07 1.40
C MET A 45 -1.08 -27.19 0.73
N LYS A 46 -1.14 -28.37 1.36
CA LYS A 46 -1.89 -29.50 0.85
C LYS A 46 -2.96 -29.89 1.86
N SER A 47 -4.21 -29.60 1.54
CA SER A 47 -5.37 -29.90 2.40
C SER A 47 -5.51 -31.40 2.74
N ARG A 48 -5.06 -32.28 1.86
CA ARG A 48 -5.12 -33.74 2.08
C ARG A 48 -4.04 -34.27 3.01
N GLU A 49 -2.99 -33.52 3.28
CA GLU A 49 -1.84 -33.92 4.12
C GLU A 49 -1.83 -33.17 5.47
N GLY A 50 -2.89 -32.40 5.78
CA GLY A 50 -3.02 -31.66 7.07
C GLY A 50 -2.07 -30.46 7.20
N THR A 51 -1.43 -30.01 6.11
CA THR A 51 -0.52 -28.84 6.08
C THR A 51 -1.24 -27.59 5.57
N VAL A 52 -2.49 -27.40 5.96
CA VAL A 52 -3.22 -26.15 5.69
C VAL A 52 -2.93 -25.18 6.83
N VAL A 53 -2.57 -23.96 6.47
CA VAL A 53 -2.50 -22.84 7.43
C VAL A 53 -3.72 -21.97 7.18
N ASP A 54 -4.53 -21.78 8.19
CA ASP A 54 -5.71 -20.94 8.10
C ASP A 54 -5.31 -19.45 8.00
N ALA A 55 -6.09 -18.67 7.27
CA ALA A 55 -5.84 -17.24 7.11
C ALA A 55 -5.89 -16.49 8.44
N ASP A 56 -6.75 -16.94 9.36
CA ASP A 56 -6.90 -16.37 10.70
C ASP A 56 -5.62 -16.60 11.52
N ASP A 57 -5.00 -17.79 11.43
CA ASP A 57 -3.73 -18.09 12.11
C ASP A 57 -2.60 -17.15 11.62
N ILE A 58 -2.52 -16.91 10.30
CA ILE A 58 -1.55 -15.99 9.72
C ILE A 58 -1.80 -14.55 10.22
N MET A 59 -3.06 -14.12 10.28
CA MET A 59 -3.41 -12.79 10.76
C MET A 59 -3.07 -12.61 12.24
N ASP A 60 -3.31 -13.62 13.06
CA ASP A 60 -2.99 -13.59 14.50
C ASP A 60 -1.48 -13.59 14.74
N GLU A 61 -0.73 -14.41 14.00
CA GLU A 61 0.74 -14.40 14.03
C GLU A 61 1.31 -13.01 13.64
N LEU A 62 0.88 -12.47 12.49
CA LEU A 62 1.31 -11.16 12.03
C LEU A 62 0.95 -10.05 13.01
N SER A 63 -0.27 -10.09 13.60
CA SER A 63 -0.71 -9.10 14.58
C SER A 63 0.15 -9.14 15.85
N THR A 64 0.54 -10.33 16.28
CA THR A 64 1.44 -10.53 17.43
C THR A 64 2.84 -9.98 17.14
N LEU A 65 3.41 -10.29 15.98
CA LEU A 65 4.71 -9.80 15.55
C LEU A 65 4.70 -8.26 15.40
N ALA A 66 3.68 -7.72 14.75
CA ALA A 66 3.54 -6.27 14.56
C ALA A 66 3.36 -5.52 15.88
N ALA A 67 2.56 -6.06 16.82
CA ALA A 67 2.42 -5.49 18.17
C ALA A 67 3.76 -5.49 18.93
N GLY A 68 4.57 -6.53 18.75
CA GLY A 68 5.94 -6.59 19.29
C GLY A 68 6.84 -5.47 18.75
N GLU A 69 6.77 -5.17 17.46
CA GLU A 69 7.52 -4.08 16.84
C GLU A 69 7.03 -2.69 17.29
N VAL A 70 5.71 -2.50 17.44
CA VAL A 70 5.15 -1.27 17.98
C VAL A 70 5.62 -1.04 19.42
N ARG A 71 5.61 -2.07 20.27
CA ARG A 71 6.06 -1.98 21.67
C ARG A 71 7.53 -1.58 21.80
N LYS A 72 8.40 -2.08 20.93
CA LYS A 72 9.83 -1.72 20.92
C LYS A 72 10.06 -0.24 20.58
N ARG A 73 9.20 0.37 19.81
CA ARG A 73 9.37 1.75 19.30
C ARG A 73 8.64 2.80 20.13
N HIS A 74 7.63 2.39 20.92
CA HIS A 74 6.77 3.27 21.69
C HIS A 74 6.59 2.75 23.11
N GLU A 75 7.38 3.29 24.04
CA GLU A 75 7.37 2.88 25.46
C GLU A 75 6.12 3.35 26.23
N ASN A 76 5.42 4.38 25.74
CA ASN A 76 4.35 5.07 26.48
C ASN A 76 2.92 4.72 25.98
N LEU A 77 2.76 3.77 25.06
CA LEU A 77 1.44 3.37 24.55
C LEU A 77 0.77 2.37 25.50
N SER A 78 -0.54 2.47 25.65
CA SER A 78 -1.32 1.45 26.33
C SER A 78 -1.34 0.13 25.52
N GLU A 79 -1.51 -1.00 26.20
CA GLU A 79 -1.64 -2.32 25.55
C GLU A 79 -2.77 -2.36 24.52
N LYS A 80 -3.84 -1.62 24.74
CA LYS A 80 -4.95 -1.48 23.78
C LYS A 80 -4.51 -0.79 22.50
N GLU A 81 -3.75 0.30 22.61
CA GLU A 81 -3.21 1.04 21.46
C GLU A 81 -2.16 0.23 20.70
N ILE A 82 -1.28 -0.47 21.43
CA ILE A 82 -0.28 -1.38 20.85
C ILE A 82 -0.97 -2.46 20.01
N LYS A 83 -1.99 -3.10 20.57
CA LYS A 83 -2.77 -4.14 19.88
C LYS A 83 -3.44 -3.58 18.63
N GLN A 84 -4.14 -2.44 18.75
CA GLN A 84 -4.83 -1.82 17.62
C GLN A 84 -3.88 -1.39 16.50
N ARG A 85 -2.74 -0.77 16.84
CA ARG A 85 -1.71 -0.41 15.85
C ARG A 85 -1.10 -1.66 15.21
N GLY A 86 -0.83 -2.70 16.01
CA GLY A 86 -0.35 -4.00 15.52
C GLY A 86 -1.28 -4.63 14.51
N GLU A 87 -2.59 -4.64 14.78
CA GLU A 87 -3.60 -5.15 13.83
C GLU A 87 -3.63 -4.37 12.51
N PHE A 88 -3.56 -3.03 12.55
CA PHE A 88 -3.53 -2.21 11.34
C PHE A 88 -2.27 -2.44 10.50
N ILE A 89 -1.11 -2.59 11.15
CA ILE A 89 0.16 -2.86 10.47
C ILE A 89 0.14 -4.27 9.88
N ALA A 90 -0.30 -5.27 10.64
CA ALA A 90 -0.39 -6.66 10.20
C ALA A 90 -1.28 -6.83 8.99
N LEU A 91 -2.52 -6.29 9.04
CA LEU A 91 -3.44 -6.32 7.91
C LEU A 91 -2.91 -5.55 6.71
N GLY A 92 -2.22 -4.43 6.95
CA GLY A 92 -1.55 -3.66 5.90
C GLY A 92 -0.44 -4.46 5.23
N ALA A 93 0.40 -5.14 6.01
CA ALA A 93 1.47 -6.00 5.54
C ALA A 93 0.92 -7.15 4.69
N LEU A 94 -0.04 -7.91 5.21
CA LEU A 94 -0.64 -9.04 4.53
C LEU A 94 -1.30 -8.63 3.20
N LYS A 95 -2.21 -7.65 3.25
CA LYS A 95 -2.93 -7.20 2.05
C LYS A 95 -1.98 -6.66 0.98
N PHE A 96 -1.02 -5.84 1.38
CA PHE A 96 -0.06 -5.27 0.44
C PHE A 96 0.82 -6.34 -0.19
N TYR A 97 1.29 -7.31 0.60
CA TYR A 97 2.12 -8.42 0.11
C TYR A 97 1.37 -9.23 -0.94
N MET A 98 0.09 -9.54 -0.70
CA MET A 98 -0.77 -10.27 -1.64
C MET A 98 -1.05 -9.46 -2.92
N LEU A 99 -1.23 -8.14 -2.80
CA LEU A 99 -1.64 -7.27 -3.91
C LEU A 99 -0.48 -6.73 -4.73
N LYS A 100 0.77 -6.73 -4.21
CA LYS A 100 1.94 -6.19 -4.94
C LYS A 100 2.41 -7.08 -6.08
N THR A 101 2.03 -8.34 -6.09
CA THR A 101 2.40 -9.30 -7.13
C THR A 101 1.31 -9.34 -8.22
N ASP A 102 1.69 -9.50 -9.49
CA ASP A 102 0.71 -9.71 -10.57
C ASP A 102 -0.16 -10.93 -10.22
N THR A 103 -1.47 -10.74 -10.28
CA THR A 103 -2.45 -11.75 -9.82
C THR A 103 -2.24 -13.13 -10.42
N VAL A 104 -1.76 -13.24 -11.66
CA VAL A 104 -1.56 -14.53 -12.34
C VAL A 104 -0.31 -15.30 -11.90
N ARG A 105 0.55 -14.70 -11.07
CA ARG A 105 1.79 -15.32 -10.60
C ARG A 105 1.59 -16.02 -9.27
N ASP A 106 2.20 -17.20 -9.13
CA ASP A 106 2.37 -17.83 -7.83
C ASP A 106 3.31 -17.00 -6.95
N MET A 107 3.06 -17.01 -5.64
CA MET A 107 3.90 -16.30 -4.68
C MET A 107 4.26 -17.19 -3.49
N ILE A 108 5.35 -16.85 -2.82
CA ILE A 108 5.72 -17.39 -1.53
C ILE A 108 5.50 -16.30 -0.49
N PHE A 109 4.58 -16.52 0.44
CA PHE A 109 4.32 -15.57 1.50
C PHE A 109 5.28 -15.78 2.67
N ASN A 110 6.03 -14.74 3.01
CA ASN A 110 6.93 -14.71 4.16
C ASN A 110 6.41 -13.69 5.19
N PRO A 111 5.92 -14.12 6.36
CA PRO A 111 5.38 -13.25 7.39
C PRO A 111 6.39 -12.17 7.85
N GLU A 112 7.63 -12.55 8.14
CA GLU A 112 8.66 -11.63 8.64
C GLU A 112 9.02 -10.56 7.59
N GLU A 113 9.21 -10.97 6.34
CA GLU A 113 9.49 -10.05 5.23
C GLU A 113 8.33 -9.06 5.01
N SER A 114 7.09 -9.53 5.13
CA SER A 114 5.91 -8.69 4.90
C SER A 114 5.78 -7.55 5.90
N LEU A 115 6.29 -7.72 7.13
CA LEU A 115 6.28 -6.74 8.22
C LEU A 115 7.45 -5.76 8.20
N SER A 116 8.40 -5.90 7.27
CA SER A 116 9.52 -4.98 7.17
C SER A 116 9.07 -3.54 6.95
N PHE A 117 9.69 -2.60 7.67
CA PHE A 117 9.52 -1.16 7.47
C PHE A 117 10.48 -0.60 6.42
N GLU A 118 11.19 -1.46 5.73
CA GLU A 118 12.09 -1.12 4.65
C GLU A 118 11.72 -1.94 3.40
N GLY A 119 12.05 -1.41 2.23
CA GLY A 119 11.80 -2.08 0.97
C GLY A 119 10.35 -1.92 0.46
N GLU A 120 9.85 -2.96 -0.23
CA GLU A 120 8.59 -2.91 -0.97
C GLU A 120 7.44 -3.53 -0.17
N THR A 121 7.09 -2.95 0.97
CA THR A 121 6.12 -3.50 1.92
C THR A 121 4.97 -2.55 2.22
N GLY A 122 3.84 -3.09 2.73
CA GLY A 122 2.72 -2.29 3.22
C GLY A 122 3.13 -1.36 4.37
N PRO A 123 3.81 -1.89 5.42
CA PRO A 123 4.31 -1.07 6.52
C PRO A 123 5.24 0.07 6.09
N TYR A 124 6.06 -0.11 5.06
CA TYR A 124 6.90 0.96 4.52
C TYR A 124 6.06 2.12 3.95
N VAL A 125 5.00 1.81 3.20
CA VAL A 125 4.08 2.83 2.65
C VAL A 125 3.28 3.50 3.77
N GLN A 126 2.75 2.70 4.74
CA GLN A 126 2.04 3.23 5.91
C GLN A 126 2.94 4.15 6.74
N TYR A 127 4.19 3.78 6.98
CA TYR A 127 5.16 4.59 7.70
C TYR A 127 5.48 5.90 6.98
N THR A 128 5.59 5.87 5.65
CA THR A 128 5.78 7.08 4.85
C THR A 128 4.58 8.02 4.96
N HIS A 129 3.36 7.50 4.97
CA HIS A 129 2.15 8.29 5.24
C HIS A 129 2.20 8.90 6.64
N ALA A 130 2.45 8.12 7.68
CA ALA A 130 2.54 8.61 9.07
C ALA A 130 3.64 9.68 9.25
N ARG A 131 4.78 9.52 8.56
CA ARG A 131 5.86 10.52 8.53
C ARG A 131 5.39 11.83 7.92
N SER A 132 4.65 11.79 6.81
CA SER A 132 4.08 12.99 6.19
C SER A 132 3.08 13.69 7.11
N CYS A 133 2.22 12.94 7.80
CA CYS A 133 1.30 13.46 8.82
C CYS A 133 2.05 14.14 9.97
N SER A 134 3.09 13.48 10.50
CA SER A 134 3.91 14.03 11.59
C SER A 134 4.59 15.34 11.20
N LEU A 135 5.11 15.44 9.98
CA LEU A 135 5.75 16.64 9.47
C LEU A 135 4.77 17.82 9.38
N LEU A 136 3.56 17.56 8.87
CA LEU A 136 2.49 18.58 8.79
C LEU A 136 2.01 19.01 10.18
N ARG A 137 1.95 18.08 11.15
CA ARG A 137 1.59 18.38 12.54
C ARG A 137 2.63 19.27 13.21
N LYS A 138 3.91 18.94 13.09
CA LYS A 138 5.02 19.76 13.60
C LYS A 138 4.98 21.18 13.05
N ALA A 139 4.76 21.33 11.73
CA ALA A 139 4.65 22.64 11.12
C ALA A 139 3.48 23.48 11.65
N LYS A 140 2.37 22.84 12.06
CA LYS A 140 1.23 23.50 12.71
C LYS A 140 1.54 23.92 14.17
N GLU A 141 2.18 23.03 14.93
CA GLU A 141 2.52 23.26 16.36
C GLU A 141 3.53 24.38 16.54
N GLU A 142 4.51 24.50 15.65
CA GLU A 142 5.50 25.59 15.67
C GLU A 142 4.91 26.97 15.32
N ASN A 143 3.57 27.08 15.29
CA ASN A 143 2.84 28.34 15.00
C ASN A 143 3.35 29.06 13.75
N GLN A 144 3.87 28.32 12.80
CA GLN A 144 4.25 28.80 11.48
C GLN A 144 2.95 29.18 10.74
N LYS A 145 2.33 30.32 11.16
CA LYS A 145 1.15 30.87 10.49
C LYS A 145 1.48 30.88 8.99
N LYS A 146 0.51 30.48 8.18
CA LYS A 146 0.52 30.53 6.71
C LYS A 146 0.83 31.96 6.22
N SER A 147 2.07 32.41 6.37
CA SER A 147 2.51 33.77 6.00
C SER A 147 3.30 33.78 4.71
N GLY A 148 3.73 32.61 4.21
CA GLY A 148 4.40 32.46 2.94
C GLY A 148 3.43 32.33 1.77
N LYS A 149 3.84 32.78 0.59
CA LYS A 149 3.10 32.58 -0.65
C LYS A 149 3.51 31.25 -1.29
N ILE A 150 2.55 30.50 -1.82
CA ILE A 150 2.86 29.33 -2.61
C ILE A 150 3.47 29.77 -3.94
N ASN A 151 4.67 29.30 -4.20
CA ASN A 151 5.38 29.56 -5.45
C ASN A 151 6.02 28.26 -5.97
N PHE A 152 5.35 27.61 -6.90
CA PHE A 152 5.78 26.33 -7.46
C PHE A 152 7.13 26.38 -8.19
N THR A 153 7.61 27.57 -8.60
CA THR A 153 8.93 27.70 -9.25
C THR A 153 10.08 27.44 -8.28
N LEU A 154 9.81 27.43 -6.96
CA LEU A 154 10.79 27.09 -5.94
C LEU A 154 11.04 25.58 -5.83
N LEU A 155 10.13 24.74 -6.34
CA LEU A 155 10.28 23.28 -6.39
C LEU A 155 11.02 22.91 -7.68
N ASN A 156 12.34 22.96 -7.65
CA ASN A 156 13.18 22.81 -8.84
C ASN A 156 14.31 21.78 -8.71
N THR A 157 14.41 21.12 -7.56
CA THR A 157 15.40 20.06 -7.36
C THR A 157 14.93 18.74 -7.99
N LYS A 158 15.86 17.83 -8.25
CA LYS A 158 15.54 16.54 -8.86
C LYS A 158 14.60 15.70 -7.99
N GLU A 159 14.77 15.77 -6.66
CA GLU A 159 13.94 15.05 -5.69
C GLU A 159 12.52 15.61 -5.66
N GLU A 160 12.35 16.93 -5.63
CA GLU A 160 11.04 17.58 -5.68
C GLU A 160 10.30 17.27 -7.00
N LEU A 161 11.02 17.33 -8.13
CA LEU A 161 10.43 17.01 -9.43
C LEU A 161 10.06 15.53 -9.57
N ALA A 162 10.83 14.61 -8.97
CA ALA A 162 10.51 13.19 -8.94
C ALA A 162 9.19 12.92 -8.18
N VAL A 163 8.99 13.57 -7.02
CA VAL A 163 7.74 13.49 -6.27
C VAL A 163 6.57 14.07 -7.09
N ILE A 164 6.74 15.27 -7.66
CA ILE A 164 5.69 15.93 -8.46
C ILE A 164 5.26 15.06 -9.64
N LYS A 165 6.22 14.44 -10.33
CA LYS A 165 5.93 13.52 -11.44
C LYS A 165 5.04 12.36 -11.01
N LEU A 166 5.36 11.69 -9.90
CA LEU A 166 4.58 10.58 -9.39
C LEU A 166 3.19 11.01 -8.93
N LEU A 167 3.06 12.19 -8.31
CA LEU A 167 1.75 12.75 -7.98
C LEU A 167 0.90 13.01 -9.23
N TYR A 168 1.51 13.54 -10.28
CA TYR A 168 0.84 13.78 -11.57
C TYR A 168 0.38 12.50 -12.27
N GLU A 169 1.18 11.43 -12.20
CA GLU A 169 0.89 10.14 -12.83
C GLU A 169 -0.17 9.30 -12.07
N PHE A 170 -0.50 9.66 -10.82
CA PHE A 170 -1.39 8.86 -9.98
C PHE A 170 -2.79 8.61 -10.57
N PRO A 171 -3.52 9.61 -11.13
CA PRO A 171 -4.85 9.36 -11.69
C PRO A 171 -4.83 8.37 -12.86
N GLU A 172 -3.84 8.46 -13.74
CA GLU A 172 -3.69 7.55 -14.87
C GLU A 172 -3.33 6.13 -14.40
N THR A 173 -2.48 6.03 -13.38
CA THR A 173 -2.14 4.77 -12.74
C THR A 173 -3.38 4.06 -12.18
N LEU A 174 -4.30 4.80 -11.55
CA LEU A 174 -5.55 4.25 -11.04
C LEU A 174 -6.43 3.72 -12.17
N ILE A 175 -6.60 4.49 -13.25
CA ILE A 175 -7.37 4.06 -14.41
C ILE A 175 -6.78 2.77 -14.99
N LYS A 176 -5.47 2.72 -15.15
CA LYS A 176 -4.76 1.55 -15.67
C LYS A 176 -4.94 0.32 -14.78
N ALA A 177 -4.78 0.48 -13.46
CA ALA A 177 -4.99 -0.59 -12.49
C ALA A 177 -6.42 -1.12 -12.53
N ALA A 178 -7.42 -0.24 -12.60
CA ALA A 178 -8.83 -0.58 -12.63
C ALA A 178 -9.24 -1.29 -13.93
N VAL A 179 -8.86 -0.73 -15.09
CA VAL A 179 -9.21 -1.30 -16.42
C VAL A 179 -8.58 -2.68 -16.62
N GLN A 180 -7.37 -2.88 -16.11
CA GLN A 180 -6.65 -4.15 -16.24
C GLN A 180 -6.97 -5.15 -15.11
N TYR A 181 -7.71 -4.74 -14.07
CA TYR A 181 -7.92 -5.52 -12.83
C TYR A 181 -6.60 -5.95 -12.16
N LYS A 182 -5.61 -5.04 -12.14
CA LYS A 182 -4.24 -5.30 -11.67
C LYS A 182 -3.85 -4.39 -10.51
N PRO A 183 -4.21 -4.73 -9.27
CA PRO A 183 -3.89 -3.90 -8.10
C PRO A 183 -2.39 -3.69 -7.88
N HIS A 184 -1.52 -4.60 -8.33
CA HIS A 184 -0.07 -4.45 -8.22
C HIS A 184 0.47 -3.18 -8.90
N ILE A 185 -0.21 -2.68 -9.93
CA ILE A 185 0.15 -1.41 -10.59
C ILE A 185 0.05 -0.25 -9.59
N LEU A 186 -1.01 -0.23 -8.78
CA LEU A 186 -1.18 0.76 -7.71
C LEU A 186 -0.16 0.54 -6.58
N CYS A 187 0.06 -0.71 -6.14
CA CYS A 187 1.06 -1.01 -5.10
C CYS A 187 2.45 -0.49 -5.49
N ASN A 188 2.90 -0.77 -6.72
CA ASN A 188 4.20 -0.32 -7.22
C ASN A 188 4.29 1.22 -7.26
N HIS A 189 3.21 1.88 -7.67
CA HIS A 189 3.18 3.34 -7.70
C HIS A 189 3.33 3.93 -6.29
N LEU A 190 2.64 3.37 -5.28
CA LEU A 190 2.76 3.82 -3.90
C LEU A 190 4.16 3.58 -3.33
N ILE A 191 4.82 2.48 -3.70
CA ILE A 191 6.22 2.22 -3.35
C ILE A 191 7.12 3.31 -3.94
N PHE A 192 7.03 3.57 -5.25
CA PHE A 192 7.86 4.59 -5.91
C PHE A 192 7.62 5.98 -5.33
N LEU A 193 6.36 6.35 -5.06
CA LEU A 193 6.04 7.62 -4.41
C LEU A 193 6.66 7.70 -3.00
N SER A 194 6.60 6.61 -2.23
CA SER A 194 7.19 6.54 -0.89
C SER A 194 8.72 6.65 -0.94
N GLN A 195 9.37 6.01 -1.91
CA GLN A 195 10.82 6.10 -2.12
C GLN A 195 11.22 7.54 -2.49
N ALA A 196 10.57 8.11 -3.50
CA ALA A 196 10.86 9.49 -3.93
C ALA A 196 10.61 10.52 -2.80
N PHE A 197 9.54 10.34 -2.01
CA PHE A 197 9.27 11.19 -0.86
C PHE A 197 10.34 11.05 0.22
N ASN A 198 10.80 9.85 0.52
CA ASN A 198 11.86 9.64 1.51
C ASN A 198 13.21 10.22 1.03
N GLU A 199 13.55 10.12 -0.25
CA GLU A 199 14.71 10.79 -0.83
C GLU A 199 14.60 12.32 -0.70
N PHE A 200 13.45 12.90 -1.06
CA PHE A 200 13.17 14.32 -0.87
C PHE A 200 13.31 14.74 0.61
N TYR A 201 12.71 13.98 1.52
CA TYR A 201 12.74 14.26 2.96
C TYR A 201 14.15 14.23 3.55
N HIS A 202 15.02 13.35 3.07
CA HIS A 202 16.41 13.25 3.50
C HIS A 202 17.30 14.34 2.91
N ALA A 203 17.04 14.74 1.65
CA ALA A 203 17.83 15.72 0.95
C ALA A 203 17.49 17.18 1.33
N HIS A 204 16.25 17.44 1.79
CA HIS A 204 15.75 18.79 1.97
C HIS A 204 15.09 19.00 3.33
N GLN A 205 15.42 20.13 3.95
CA GLN A 205 14.70 20.60 5.14
C GLN A 205 13.38 21.25 4.70
N VAL A 206 12.24 20.63 5.10
CA VAL A 206 10.90 21.12 4.75
C VAL A 206 10.52 22.33 5.60
N ILE A 207 10.74 22.25 6.93
CA ILE A 207 10.51 23.35 7.87
C ILE A 207 11.78 24.19 7.89
N SER A 208 11.76 25.36 7.24
CA SER A 208 12.92 26.25 7.04
C SER A 208 12.56 27.70 7.32
N GLU A 209 13.57 28.57 7.38
CA GLU A 209 13.40 30.01 7.58
C GLU A 209 12.76 30.70 6.35
N ASP A 210 13.01 30.20 5.14
CA ASP A 210 12.36 30.68 3.92
C ASP A 210 10.89 30.26 3.91
N LYS A 211 10.01 31.20 4.21
CA LYS A 211 8.58 30.96 4.40
C LYS A 211 7.87 30.53 3.12
N ASP A 212 8.25 31.08 1.97
CA ASP A 212 7.62 30.77 0.69
C ASP A 212 8.01 29.37 0.24
N LEU A 213 9.28 29.00 0.35
CA LEU A 213 9.77 27.65 0.08
C LEU A 213 9.15 26.63 1.06
N MET A 214 9.11 26.95 2.35
CA MET A 214 8.50 26.10 3.38
C MET A 214 7.03 25.84 3.09
N GLN A 215 6.22 26.88 2.81
CA GLN A 215 4.79 26.70 2.49
C GLN A 215 4.60 25.87 1.22
N THR A 216 5.43 26.07 0.23
CA THR A 216 5.36 25.34 -1.02
C THR A 216 5.74 23.85 -0.82
N ARG A 217 6.77 23.56 -0.02
CA ARG A 217 7.17 22.20 0.36
C ARG A 217 6.12 21.51 1.24
N LEU A 218 5.50 22.22 2.18
CA LEU A 218 4.40 21.68 2.99
C LEU A 218 3.19 21.28 2.14
N LEU A 219 2.87 22.08 1.10
CA LEU A 219 1.84 21.69 0.14
C LEU A 219 2.21 20.39 -0.61
N LEU A 220 3.48 20.25 -1.02
CA LEU A 220 3.97 19.02 -1.65
C LEU A 220 3.84 17.83 -0.72
N VAL A 221 4.21 17.97 0.57
CA VAL A 221 4.07 16.94 1.60
C VAL A 221 2.60 16.56 1.80
N ASP A 222 1.68 17.54 1.84
CA ASP A 222 0.24 17.25 1.99
C ASP A 222 -0.33 16.52 0.77
N ALA A 223 0.13 16.86 -0.44
CA ALA A 223 -0.25 16.13 -1.65
C ALA A 223 0.22 14.66 -1.61
N VAL A 224 1.45 14.40 -1.15
CA VAL A 224 1.96 13.03 -0.95
C VAL A 224 1.13 12.29 0.09
N ARG A 225 0.88 12.89 1.26
CA ARG A 225 0.04 12.32 2.30
C ARG A 225 -1.33 11.90 1.76
N GLN A 226 -1.99 12.80 1.02
CA GLN A 226 -3.32 12.55 0.46
C GLN A 226 -3.32 11.41 -0.57
N VAL A 227 -2.30 11.36 -1.44
CA VAL A 227 -2.18 10.30 -2.46
C VAL A 227 -1.89 8.95 -1.81
N LEU A 228 -0.99 8.90 -0.81
CA LEU A 228 -0.71 7.66 -0.07
C LEU A 228 -1.95 7.17 0.69
N GLU A 229 -2.69 8.06 1.36
CA GLU A 229 -3.94 7.73 2.05
C GLU A 229 -4.99 7.16 1.07
N ASN A 230 -5.22 7.87 -0.04
CA ASN A 230 -6.17 7.43 -1.07
C ASN A 230 -5.79 6.06 -1.65
N GLY A 231 -4.50 5.88 -1.98
CA GLY A 231 -3.99 4.64 -2.56
C GLY A 231 -4.10 3.46 -1.59
N LEU A 232 -3.69 3.62 -0.34
CA LEU A 232 -3.84 2.61 0.70
C LEU A 232 -5.31 2.24 0.91
N ARG A 233 -6.21 3.23 1.01
CA ARG A 233 -7.64 3.01 1.17
C ARG A 233 -8.24 2.22 0.01
N LEU A 234 -7.84 2.50 -1.23
CA LEU A 234 -8.28 1.75 -2.42
C LEU A 234 -7.81 0.28 -2.39
N LEU A 235 -6.68 -0.01 -1.75
CA LEU A 235 -6.21 -1.37 -1.50
C LEU A 235 -6.86 -2.01 -0.26
N GLY A 236 -7.78 -1.33 0.42
CA GLY A 236 -8.42 -1.78 1.66
C GLY A 236 -7.46 -1.81 2.85
N ILE A 237 -6.42 -0.96 2.82
CA ILE A 237 -5.39 -0.85 3.86
C ILE A 237 -5.61 0.45 4.64
N HIS A 238 -5.52 0.37 5.96
CA HIS A 238 -5.58 1.54 6.82
C HIS A 238 -4.30 2.40 6.66
N ALA A 239 -4.47 3.72 6.55
CA ALA A 239 -3.39 4.69 6.50
C ALA A 239 -3.26 5.36 7.89
N PRO A 240 -2.38 4.89 8.79
CA PRO A 240 -2.26 5.45 10.12
C PRO A 240 -1.59 6.82 10.06
N GLU A 241 -2.05 7.75 10.92
CA GLU A 241 -1.41 9.07 11.07
C GLU A 241 -0.18 9.02 11.99
N GLU A 242 -0.07 7.95 12.77
CA GLU A 242 1.04 7.67 13.68
C GLU A 242 1.40 6.19 13.66
N MET A 243 2.70 5.94 13.72
CA MET A 243 3.24 4.59 13.60
C MET A 243 4.48 4.41 14.45
#